data_f58643d9df8ea2016a3bd115201c3265
#
_entry.id   f58643d9df8ea2016a3bd115201c3265
#
_cell.length_a   1.000
_cell.length_b   1.000
_cell.length_c   1.000
_cell.angle_alpha   90.00
_cell.angle_beta   90.00
_cell.angle_gamma   90.00
#
_symmetry.space_group_name_H-M   'P 1'
#
loop_
_entity.id
_entity.type
_entity.pdbx_description
1 polymer ?
#
loop_
_entity_poly.entity_id
_entity_poly.type
_entity_poly.pdbx_seq_one_letter_code
_entity_poly.pdbx_strand_id
1 'polypeptide(L)'
;SYYSGFRTDKFEGESTVNNVSMTRTIDFKEQASIFDTLYANCLAQYANSKGTPKAKWDEIKTTLADIDTHELHYVKLPENHIVIDFDLTDENGEKSLDANIAAASKWPPTYAELSKSGRGVHLHYIYTGDVTRLERVYAEHIEIKIFTGKSSLRRLLSRCNNLLVAMISSGLPLKGENNVLNFEAATN
;
A
#
# COMPACT_ATOMS: atom_id res chain seq x y z
N SER A 1 7.49 5.21 -14.63
CA SER A 1 8.42 5.42 -14.76
C SER A 1 9.60 4.57 -14.58
N TYR A 2 10.65 5.11 -14.28
CA TYR A 2 11.76 4.30 -14.26
C TYR A 2 11.71 3.29 -13.17
N TYR A 3 10.70 3.31 -12.38
CA TYR A 3 10.60 2.29 -11.44
C TYR A 3 10.04 1.06 -11.99
N SER A 4 9.37 1.13 -13.08
CA SER A 4 8.81 0.00 -13.49
C SER A 4 9.83 -0.96 -13.74
N GLY A 5 9.96 -1.83 -13.74
CA GLY A 5 10.74 -2.75 -13.92
C GLY A 5 11.83 -2.83 -13.14
N PHE A 6 12.02 -1.87 -12.67
CA PHE A 6 13.12 -1.85 -12.09
C PHE A 6 13.21 -2.76 -11.17
N ARG A 7 12.51 -2.79 -10.93
CA ARG A 7 12.50 -3.19 -10.02
C ARG A 7 13.24 -3.96 -9.69
N THR A 8 13.24 -4.54 -9.80
CA THR A 8 13.72 -5.28 -8.92
C THR A 8 14.80 -6.04 -9.44
N ASP A 9 14.70 -6.64 -10.50
CA ASP A 9 15.65 -7.49 -10.88
C ASP A 9 16.94 -6.86 -11.12
N LYS A 10 17.01 -5.81 -11.88
CA LYS A 10 18.20 -5.28 -12.10
C LYS A 10 18.73 -4.67 -10.92
N PHE A 11 17.91 -4.19 -10.12
CA PHE A 11 18.31 -3.60 -8.94
C PHE A 11 19.07 -4.57 -8.10
N GLU A 12 18.63 -5.78 -8.00
CA GLU A 12 19.31 -6.71 -7.24
C GLU A 12 20.62 -7.06 -7.81
N GLY A 13 20.70 -7.20 -9.09
CA GLY A 13 21.91 -7.62 -9.67
C GLY A 13 23.05 -6.73 -9.37
N GLU A 14 22.84 -5.45 -9.57
CA GLU A 14 23.93 -4.66 -9.44
C GLU A 14 24.24 -4.26 -8.10
N SER A 15 23.32 -4.29 -7.28
CA SER A 15 23.58 -3.68 -6.02
C SER A 15 23.73 -4.64 -4.91
N THR A 16 23.95 -5.88 -5.16
CA THR A 16 24.10 -6.81 -4.09
C THR A 16 25.01 -6.32 -3.01
N VAL A 17 26.15 -5.81 -3.37
CA VAL A 17 27.08 -5.33 -2.40
C VAL A 17 26.62 -4.02 -1.81
N ASN A 18 26.09 -3.16 -2.66
CA ASN A 18 25.72 -1.85 -2.21
C ASN A 18 24.41 -1.81 -1.49
N ASN A 19 23.52 -2.73 -1.76
CA ASN A 19 22.25 -2.73 -1.11
C ASN A 19 22.31 -2.78 0.36
N VAL A 20 23.22 -3.51 0.90
CA VAL A 20 23.34 -3.63 2.34
C VAL A 20 23.59 -2.27 2.93
N SER A 21 24.46 -1.49 2.31
CA SER A 21 24.78 -0.19 2.85
C SER A 21 23.80 0.87 2.39
N MET A 22 23.04 0.61 1.32
CA MET A 22 22.14 1.61 0.80
C MET A 22 20.71 1.42 1.26
N THR A 23 20.41 0.31 1.93
CA THR A 23 19.07 0.08 2.44
C THR A 23 18.70 1.18 3.40
N ARG A 24 17.55 1.76 3.20
CA ARG A 24 17.09 2.84 4.05
C ARG A 24 15.84 2.46 4.77
N THR A 25 15.73 2.91 6.01
CA THR A 25 14.49 2.80 6.76
C THR A 25 13.56 3.92 6.32
N ILE A 26 12.30 3.60 6.13
CA ILE A 26 11.32 4.61 5.76
C ILE A 26 11.23 5.64 6.89
N ASP A 27 11.27 6.92 6.52
CA ASP A 27 11.28 8.00 7.48
C ASP A 27 9.88 8.61 7.56
N PHE A 28 9.14 8.24 8.60
CA PHE A 28 7.79 8.73 8.82
C PHE A 28 7.81 9.99 9.67
N LYS A 29 7.15 11.04 9.19
CA LYS A 29 7.07 12.32 9.91
C LYS A 29 5.66 12.86 9.87
N GLU A 30 5.31 13.64 10.88
CA GLU A 30 4.08 14.43 10.84
C GLU A 30 4.32 15.57 9.88
N GLN A 31 3.59 15.58 8.80
CA GLN A 31 3.76 16.59 7.76
C GLN A 31 2.57 16.55 6.83
N ALA A 32 2.42 17.57 6.02
CA ALA A 32 1.39 17.57 4.98
C ALA A 32 1.71 16.45 4.00
N SER A 33 0.68 15.76 3.56
CA SER A 33 0.86 14.58 2.72
C SER A 33 0.71 14.93 1.25
N ILE A 34 1.71 14.55 0.45
CA ILE A 34 1.60 14.75 -0.99
C ILE A 34 0.47 13.89 -1.56
N PHE A 35 0.11 12.81 -0.88
CA PHE A 35 -1.01 11.98 -1.30
C PHE A 35 -2.29 12.81 -1.33
N ASP A 36 -2.51 13.66 -0.32
CA ASP A 36 -3.69 14.50 -0.26
C ASP A 36 -3.75 15.45 -1.46
N THR A 37 -2.61 15.86 -1.97
CA THR A 37 -2.54 16.72 -3.14
C THR A 37 -2.75 15.93 -4.43
N LEU A 38 -2.08 14.78 -4.55
CA LEU A 38 -2.16 13.97 -5.77
C LEU A 38 -3.57 13.42 -5.99
N TYR A 39 -4.25 13.08 -4.91
CA TYR A 39 -5.58 12.48 -4.99
C TYR A 39 -6.67 13.41 -4.48
N ALA A 40 -6.41 14.72 -4.54
CA ALA A 40 -7.33 15.74 -4.04
C ALA A 40 -8.73 15.63 -4.64
N ASN A 41 -8.81 15.20 -5.89
CA ASN A 41 -10.09 15.13 -6.60
C ASN A 41 -10.78 13.79 -6.48
N CYS A 42 -10.22 12.82 -5.78
CA CYS A 42 -10.87 11.55 -5.56
C CYS A 42 -12.02 11.71 -4.59
N LEU A 43 -13.10 10.98 -4.82
CA LEU A 43 -14.24 11.00 -3.90
C LEU A 43 -13.79 10.51 -2.53
N ALA A 44 -14.27 11.18 -1.50
CA ALA A 44 -13.91 10.85 -0.14
C ALA A 44 -15.02 11.24 0.81
N GLN A 45 -15.11 10.54 1.94
CA GLN A 45 -16.13 10.82 2.96
C GLN A 45 -15.62 10.42 4.31
N TYR A 46 -16.14 11.05 5.36
CA TYR A 46 -15.79 10.65 6.72
C TYR A 46 -16.42 9.31 7.07
N ALA A 47 -15.84 8.64 8.03
CA ALA A 47 -16.44 7.46 8.61
C ALA A 47 -17.61 7.87 9.49
N ASN A 48 -18.60 6.98 9.63
CA ASN A 48 -19.69 7.19 10.58
C ASN A 48 -19.28 6.72 11.97
N SER A 49 -20.19 6.76 12.92
CA SER A 49 -19.87 6.39 14.31
C SER A 49 -19.46 4.93 14.45
N LYS A 50 -19.79 4.09 13.50
CA LYS A 50 -19.40 2.67 13.52
C LYS A 50 -18.09 2.43 12.79
N GLY A 51 -17.49 3.46 12.23
CA GLY A 51 -16.22 3.32 11.50
C GLY A 51 -16.39 2.88 10.06
N THR A 52 -17.60 2.90 9.52
CA THR A 52 -17.85 2.53 8.11
C THR A 52 -18.18 3.79 7.31
N PRO A 53 -18.21 3.72 5.97
CA PRO A 53 -18.57 4.90 5.16
C PRO A 53 -19.97 5.38 5.48
N LYS A 54 -20.15 6.70 5.46
CA LYS A 54 -21.44 7.29 5.81
C LYS A 54 -22.51 7.03 4.75
N ALA A 55 -22.13 6.99 3.49
CA ALA A 55 -23.10 6.89 2.40
C ALA A 55 -22.53 6.05 1.27
N LYS A 56 -23.41 5.69 0.34
CA LYS A 56 -22.99 4.96 -0.86
C LYS A 56 -22.20 5.87 -1.76
N TRP A 57 -21.20 5.31 -2.44
CA TRP A 57 -20.29 6.10 -3.24
C TRP A 57 -20.96 6.86 -4.38
N ASP A 58 -22.06 6.34 -4.93
CA ASP A 58 -22.77 7.05 -6.00
C ASP A 58 -23.52 8.28 -5.49
N GLU A 59 -23.65 8.42 -4.17
CA GLU A 59 -24.29 9.60 -3.58
C GLU A 59 -23.29 10.63 -3.08
N ILE A 60 -21.99 10.33 -3.17
CA ILE A 60 -20.94 11.19 -2.62
C ILE A 60 -20.47 12.18 -3.67
N LYS A 61 -20.34 13.45 -3.27
CA LYS A 61 -19.80 14.50 -4.12
C LYS A 61 -18.60 15.18 -3.51
N THR A 62 -18.32 14.90 -2.24
CA THR A 62 -17.14 15.47 -1.59
C THR A 62 -15.89 14.73 -2.05
N THR A 63 -14.78 15.46 -2.08
CA THR A 63 -13.49 14.92 -2.50
C THR A 63 -12.51 14.95 -1.33
N LEU A 64 -11.34 14.36 -1.53
CA LEU A 64 -10.33 14.33 -0.50
C LEU A 64 -9.93 15.74 -0.07
N ALA A 65 -9.93 16.70 -1.01
CA ALA A 65 -9.61 18.07 -0.69
C ALA A 65 -10.66 18.74 0.22
N ASP A 66 -11.87 18.21 0.28
CA ASP A 66 -12.95 18.80 1.04
C ASP A 66 -12.99 18.36 2.49
N ILE A 67 -12.16 17.42 2.89
CA ILE A 67 -12.25 16.83 4.24
C ILE A 67 -10.94 16.99 4.98
N ASP A 68 -11.00 16.80 6.29
CA ASP A 68 -9.82 16.78 7.15
C ASP A 68 -9.30 15.36 7.21
N THR A 69 -8.18 15.09 6.56
CA THR A 69 -7.65 13.74 6.44
C THR A 69 -7.03 13.23 7.75
N HIS A 70 -6.93 14.07 8.76
CA HIS A 70 -6.51 13.62 10.09
C HIS A 70 -7.67 13.01 10.88
N GLU A 71 -8.88 13.05 10.31
CA GLU A 71 -10.02 12.34 10.86
C GLU A 71 -10.28 11.10 10.05
N LEU A 72 -10.86 10.09 10.68
CA LEU A 72 -11.09 8.81 10.00
C LEU A 72 -11.99 9.01 8.79
N HIS A 73 -11.53 8.58 7.66
CA HIS A 73 -12.22 8.81 6.40
C HIS A 73 -11.99 7.65 5.44
N TYR A 74 -12.74 7.67 4.34
CA TYR A 74 -12.58 6.72 3.25
C TYR A 74 -12.33 7.50 1.97
N VAL A 75 -11.43 7.00 1.13
CA VAL A 75 -11.15 7.61 -0.18
C VAL A 75 -11.30 6.55 -1.26
N LYS A 76 -11.94 6.95 -2.37
CA LYS A 76 -12.15 6.05 -3.51
C LYS A 76 -11.03 6.25 -4.50
N LEU A 77 -10.06 5.36 -4.45
CA LEU A 77 -8.85 5.49 -5.27
C LEU A 77 -9.08 4.93 -6.68
N PRO A 78 -8.26 5.35 -7.66
CA PRO A 78 -8.33 4.77 -8.99
C PRO A 78 -8.09 3.26 -8.95
N GLU A 79 -8.65 2.54 -9.91
CA GLU A 79 -8.62 1.07 -9.86
C GLU A 79 -7.23 0.47 -10.02
N ASN A 80 -6.30 1.20 -10.60
CA ASN A 80 -4.93 0.70 -10.73
C ASN A 80 -4.07 1.03 -9.50
N HIS A 81 -4.62 1.71 -8.51
CA HIS A 81 -3.91 2.01 -7.28
C HIS A 81 -4.03 0.81 -6.34
N ILE A 82 -2.92 0.42 -5.75
CA ILE A 82 -2.91 -0.68 -4.78
C ILE A 82 -2.22 -0.21 -3.52
N VAL A 83 -2.54 -0.88 -2.42
CA VAL A 83 -1.88 -0.62 -1.13
C VAL A 83 -1.36 -1.94 -0.60
N ILE A 84 -0.11 -1.95 -0.18
CA ILE A 84 0.45 -3.09 0.53
C ILE A 84 0.35 -2.76 2.02
N ASP A 85 -0.43 -3.57 2.72
CA ASP A 85 -0.79 -3.32 4.12
C ASP A 85 0.01 -4.24 5.01
N PHE A 86 0.86 -3.67 5.86
CA PHE A 86 1.74 -4.41 6.76
C PHE A 86 1.17 -4.37 8.17
N ASP A 87 0.79 -5.54 8.68
CA ASP A 87 0.21 -5.70 10.01
C ASP A 87 0.96 -6.76 10.82
N LEU A 88 2.27 -6.78 10.73
CA LEU A 88 3.09 -7.73 11.46
C LEU A 88 2.93 -7.53 12.96
N THR A 89 3.07 -8.62 13.71
CA THR A 89 2.90 -8.59 15.16
C THR A 89 4.20 -9.00 15.83
N ASP A 90 4.31 -8.62 17.10
CA ASP A 90 5.44 -9.02 17.93
C ASP A 90 5.17 -10.38 18.57
N GLU A 91 6.06 -10.82 19.43
CA GLU A 91 5.93 -12.12 20.08
C GLU A 91 4.72 -12.21 21.00
N ASN A 92 4.14 -11.10 21.38
CA ASN A 92 2.94 -11.08 22.21
C ASN A 92 1.65 -10.98 21.38
N GLY A 93 1.79 -11.01 20.06
CA GLY A 93 0.63 -10.91 19.18
C GLY A 93 0.14 -9.50 18.97
N GLU A 94 0.87 -8.50 19.43
CA GLU A 94 0.47 -7.11 19.24
C GLU A 94 1.16 -6.52 18.01
N LYS A 95 0.46 -5.62 17.33
CA LYS A 95 0.98 -4.99 16.12
C LYS A 95 2.27 -4.27 16.43
N SER A 96 3.30 -4.53 15.64
CA SER A 96 4.64 -3.98 15.87
C SER A 96 4.99 -2.96 14.79
N LEU A 97 5.05 -1.68 15.16
CA LEU A 97 5.42 -0.64 14.22
C LEU A 97 6.84 -0.88 13.68
N ASP A 98 7.77 -1.24 14.56
CA ASP A 98 9.16 -1.46 14.13
C ASP A 98 9.26 -2.58 13.11
N ALA A 99 8.56 -3.68 13.33
CA ALA A 99 8.58 -4.79 12.38
C ALA A 99 7.95 -4.39 11.05
N ASN A 100 6.88 -3.60 11.09
CA ASN A 100 6.21 -3.16 9.88
C ASN A 100 7.09 -2.19 9.09
N ILE A 101 7.78 -1.28 9.76
CA ILE A 101 8.70 -0.38 9.09
C ILE A 101 9.85 -1.16 8.46
N ALA A 102 10.41 -2.12 9.20
CA ALA A 102 11.53 -2.91 8.69
C ALA A 102 11.12 -3.70 7.44
N ALA A 103 9.95 -4.34 7.48
CA ALA A 103 9.50 -5.14 6.34
C ALA A 103 9.18 -4.25 5.15
N ALA A 104 8.48 -3.16 5.36
CA ALA A 104 8.11 -2.26 4.27
C ALA A 104 9.33 -1.58 3.65
N SER A 105 10.36 -1.35 4.44
CA SER A 105 11.57 -0.66 3.97
C SER A 105 12.36 -1.48 2.96
N LYS A 106 12.04 -2.77 2.82
CA LYS A 106 12.70 -3.63 1.84
C LYS A 106 12.04 -3.56 0.46
N TRP A 107 10.91 -2.90 0.36
CA TRP A 107 10.17 -2.79 -0.90
C TRP A 107 10.69 -1.59 -1.71
N PRO A 108 10.37 -1.53 -3.01
CA PRO A 108 10.78 -0.37 -3.81
C PRO A 108 10.27 0.93 -3.20
N PRO A 109 11.08 1.97 -3.20
CA PRO A 109 10.70 3.24 -2.59
C PRO A 109 9.42 3.80 -3.21
N THR A 110 8.49 4.22 -2.34
CA THR A 110 7.21 4.77 -2.78
C THR A 110 6.60 5.57 -1.62
N TYR A 111 5.47 6.18 -1.89
CA TYR A 111 4.72 6.87 -0.84
C TYR A 111 4.30 5.87 0.22
N ALA A 112 4.53 6.21 1.47
CA ALA A 112 4.17 5.39 2.61
C ALA A 112 3.56 6.25 3.70
N GLU A 113 2.58 5.70 4.39
CA GLU A 113 1.99 6.36 5.55
C GLU A 113 1.66 5.30 6.59
N LEU A 114 1.50 5.74 7.84
CA LEU A 114 1.08 4.84 8.88
C LEU A 114 -0.41 4.56 8.74
N SER A 115 -0.82 3.36 9.14
CA SER A 115 -2.22 2.98 9.09
C SER A 115 -3.00 3.70 10.18
N LYS A 116 -4.32 3.51 10.17
CA LYS A 116 -5.20 4.11 11.13
C LYS A 116 -4.77 3.89 12.57
N SER A 117 -4.23 2.73 12.90
CA SER A 117 -3.81 2.42 14.26
C SER A 117 -2.53 3.14 14.67
N GLY A 118 -1.78 3.65 13.71
CA GLY A 118 -0.47 4.21 13.98
C GLY A 118 0.62 3.18 14.14
N ARG A 119 0.32 1.89 13.97
CA ARG A 119 1.30 0.82 14.12
C ARG A 119 1.48 -0.01 12.86
N GLY A 120 0.56 0.07 11.91
CA GLY A 120 0.72 -0.58 10.63
C GLY A 120 1.29 0.37 9.60
N VAL A 121 1.73 -0.16 8.47
CA VAL A 121 2.31 0.64 7.40
C VAL A 121 1.56 0.33 6.12
N HIS A 122 1.24 1.38 5.37
CA HIS A 122 0.66 1.26 4.03
C HIS A 122 1.65 1.79 3.02
N LEU A 123 2.06 0.94 2.07
CA LEU A 123 2.81 1.39 0.89
C LEU A 123 1.82 1.52 -0.25
N HIS A 124 1.92 2.61 -0.99
CA HIS A 124 1.03 2.89 -2.11
C HIS A 124 1.78 2.75 -3.41
N TYR A 125 1.20 2.02 -4.35
CA TYR A 125 1.78 1.87 -5.69
C TYR A 125 0.69 2.01 -6.75
N ILE A 126 1.10 2.35 -7.96
CA ILE A 126 0.25 2.23 -9.14
C ILE A 126 0.70 0.96 -9.83
N TYR A 127 -0.21 -0.01 -9.94
CA TYR A 127 0.12 -1.29 -10.57
C TYR A 127 -0.17 -1.18 -12.07
N THR A 128 0.79 -1.59 -12.90
CA THR A 128 0.64 -1.43 -14.33
C THR A 128 -0.08 -2.60 -14.99
N GLY A 129 -0.31 -3.68 -14.26
CA GLY A 129 -1.03 -4.84 -14.78
C GLY A 129 -2.49 -4.81 -14.37
N ASP A 130 -3.14 -5.97 -14.46
CA ASP A 130 -4.54 -6.12 -14.11
C ASP A 130 -4.65 -6.40 -12.61
N VAL A 131 -5.13 -5.45 -11.84
CA VAL A 131 -5.22 -5.59 -10.38
C VAL A 131 -6.12 -6.75 -9.96
N THR A 132 -7.09 -7.11 -10.79
CA THR A 132 -8.01 -8.20 -10.42
C THR A 132 -7.32 -9.56 -10.42
N ARG A 133 -6.14 -9.65 -11.01
CA ARG A 133 -5.36 -10.88 -11.00
C ARG A 133 -4.44 -10.99 -9.79
N LEU A 134 -4.31 -9.94 -8.98
CA LEU A 134 -3.43 -9.97 -7.84
C LEU A 134 -4.01 -10.81 -6.71
N GLU A 135 -3.16 -11.61 -6.05
CA GLU A 135 -3.55 -12.28 -4.82
C GLU A 135 -3.66 -11.24 -3.72
N ARG A 136 -4.58 -11.47 -2.78
CA ARG A 136 -4.75 -10.53 -1.68
C ARG A 136 -3.71 -10.74 -0.58
N VAL A 137 -3.16 -11.92 -0.47
CA VAL A 137 -2.18 -12.23 0.57
C VAL A 137 -0.80 -12.30 -0.06
N TYR A 138 0.10 -11.44 0.39
CA TYR A 138 1.48 -11.49 -0.04
C TYR A 138 2.28 -12.42 0.85
N ALA A 139 2.08 -12.31 2.16
CA ALA A 139 2.72 -13.13 3.17
C ALA A 139 1.88 -13.01 4.43
N GLU A 140 2.27 -13.71 5.50
CA GLU A 140 1.54 -13.60 6.74
C GLU A 140 1.56 -12.16 7.22
N HIS A 141 0.38 -11.62 7.50
CA HIS A 141 0.18 -10.24 7.96
C HIS A 141 0.60 -9.17 6.95
N ILE A 142 0.76 -9.53 5.68
CA ILE A 142 1.01 -8.56 4.62
C ILE A 142 0.00 -8.79 3.51
N GLU A 143 -0.88 -7.83 3.31
CA GLU A 143 -1.98 -7.93 2.34
C GLU A 143 -1.83 -6.95 1.20
N ILE A 144 -2.30 -7.34 0.02
CA ILE A 144 -2.39 -6.45 -1.13
C ILE A 144 -3.83 -6.02 -1.25
N LYS A 145 -4.09 -4.73 -1.13
CA LYS A 145 -5.44 -4.19 -1.20
C LYS A 145 -5.67 -3.54 -2.54
N ILE A 146 -6.82 -3.85 -3.15
CA ILE A 146 -7.22 -3.28 -4.42
C ILE A 146 -8.53 -2.53 -4.22
N PHE A 147 -8.85 -1.61 -5.13
CA PHE A 147 -9.96 -0.68 -4.93
C PHE A 147 -10.92 -0.68 -6.11
N THR A 148 -11.18 -1.86 -6.66
CA THR A 148 -12.17 -2.01 -7.72
C THR A 148 -13.58 -2.02 -7.11
N GLY A 149 -14.56 -1.72 -7.93
CA GLY A 149 -15.95 -1.75 -7.50
C GLY A 149 -16.22 -0.74 -6.40
N LYS A 150 -16.78 -1.19 -5.30
CA LYS A 150 -17.16 -0.31 -4.19
C LYS A 150 -16.08 -0.20 -3.12
N SER A 151 -14.96 -0.86 -3.32
CA SER A 151 -13.88 -0.85 -2.33
C SER A 151 -13.26 0.53 -2.22
N SER A 152 -12.92 0.91 -1.02
CA SER A 152 -12.28 2.21 -0.75
C SER A 152 -11.25 2.03 0.35
N LEU A 153 -10.33 2.97 0.45
CA LEU A 153 -9.29 2.91 1.46
C LEU A 153 -9.75 3.62 2.73
N ARG A 154 -9.72 2.90 3.85
CA ARG A 154 -9.96 3.50 5.16
C ARG A 154 -8.65 4.11 5.62
N ARG A 155 -8.69 5.37 6.02
CA ARG A 155 -7.47 6.12 6.21
C ARG A 155 -7.60 7.13 7.35
N LEU A 156 -6.52 7.31 8.07
CA LEU A 156 -6.39 8.38 9.07
C LEU A 156 -4.93 8.83 8.99
N LEU A 157 -4.70 9.99 8.42
CA LEU A 157 -3.34 10.47 8.22
C LEU A 157 -2.72 10.87 9.55
N SER A 158 -1.58 10.30 9.87
CA SER A 158 -0.79 10.73 11.03
C SER A 158 0.62 11.08 10.58
N ARG A 159 1.34 10.12 10.00
CA ARG A 159 2.72 10.33 9.56
C ARG A 159 2.91 9.71 8.19
N CYS A 160 3.72 10.32 7.38
CA CYS A 160 4.03 9.79 6.06
C CYS A 160 5.50 10.12 5.71
N ASN A 161 6.01 9.45 4.68
CA ASN A 161 7.36 9.73 4.19
C ASN A 161 7.37 10.78 3.08
N ASN A 162 6.22 11.08 2.54
CA ASN A 162 6.01 12.11 1.53
C ASN A 162 6.77 11.92 0.21
N LEU A 163 7.06 10.67 -0.14
CA LEU A 163 7.57 10.37 -1.47
C LEU A 163 6.40 10.30 -2.45
N LEU A 164 6.69 10.36 -3.75
CA LEU A 164 5.65 10.18 -4.77
C LEU A 164 5.24 8.71 -4.84
N VAL A 165 4.03 8.46 -5.29
CA VAL A 165 3.54 7.10 -5.51
C VAL A 165 4.26 6.52 -6.71
N ALA A 166 4.94 5.40 -6.52
CA ALA A 166 5.73 4.76 -7.57
C ALA A 166 4.88 3.76 -8.34
N MET A 167 5.32 3.44 -9.55
CA MET A 167 4.68 2.39 -10.34
C MET A 167 5.38 1.07 -10.06
N ILE A 168 4.61 -0.02 -10.08
CA ILE A 168 5.16 -1.35 -9.91
C ILE A 168 4.52 -2.25 -10.96
N SER A 169 5.32 -3.12 -11.58
CA SER A 169 4.85 -3.95 -12.68
C SER A 169 5.08 -5.44 -12.44
N SER A 170 5.85 -5.81 -11.46
CA SER A 170 6.19 -7.23 -11.25
C SER A 170 6.51 -7.49 -9.79
N GLY A 171 6.69 -8.74 -9.45
CA GLY A 171 7.08 -9.12 -8.10
C GLY A 171 5.92 -9.43 -7.17
N LEU A 172 4.70 -9.24 -7.63
CA LEU A 172 3.53 -9.51 -6.80
C LEU A 172 2.89 -10.84 -7.20
N PRO A 173 2.33 -11.59 -6.24
CA PRO A 173 1.74 -12.89 -6.55
C PRO A 173 0.43 -12.73 -7.34
N LEU A 174 0.26 -13.57 -8.34
CA LEU A 174 -0.92 -13.56 -9.19
C LEU A 174 -1.76 -14.79 -8.94
N LYS A 175 -3.07 -14.62 -9.02
CA LYS A 175 -4.01 -15.72 -8.82
C LYS A 175 -3.75 -16.82 -9.83
N GLY A 176 -3.67 -18.04 -9.33
CA GLY A 176 -3.51 -19.20 -10.18
C GLY A 176 -2.09 -19.51 -10.60
N GLU A 177 -1.23 -18.52 -10.70
CA GLU A 177 0.12 -18.77 -11.14
C GLU A 177 0.93 -19.58 -10.16
N ASN A 178 0.83 -19.26 -8.89
CA ASN A 178 1.56 -20.01 -7.88
C ASN A 178 1.11 -21.45 -7.83
N ASN A 179 -0.18 -21.68 -8.06
CA ASN A 179 -0.68 -23.05 -8.05
C ASN A 179 -0.12 -23.84 -9.23
N VAL A 180 -0.04 -23.20 -10.38
CA VAL A 180 0.50 -23.86 -11.55
C VAL A 180 1.98 -24.17 -11.35
N LEU A 181 2.73 -23.24 -10.83
CA LEU A 181 4.14 -23.45 -10.58
C LEU A 181 4.37 -24.55 -9.57
N ASN A 182 3.56 -24.58 -8.52
CA ASN A 182 3.69 -25.60 -7.52
C ASN A 182 3.38 -26.98 -8.07
N PHE A 183 2.39 -27.04 -8.94
CA PHE A 183 2.03 -28.31 -9.53
C PHE A 183 3.17 -28.82 -10.39
N GLU A 184 3.75 -27.98 -11.20
CA GLU A 184 4.85 -28.38 -12.05
C GLU A 184 6.06 -28.83 -11.24
N ALA A 185 6.35 -28.12 -10.19
CA ALA A 185 7.45 -28.51 -9.34
C ALA A 185 7.20 -29.87 -8.71
N ALA A 186 5.99 -30.17 -8.39
CA ALA A 186 5.68 -31.45 -7.76
C ALA A 186 5.80 -32.59 -8.75
N THR A 187 5.57 -32.35 -10.02
CA THR A 187 5.65 -33.42 -11.00
C THR A 187 7.05 -33.60 -11.57
N ASN A 188 7.85 -32.60 -11.44
CA ASN A 188 9.23 -32.68 -11.93
C ASN A 188 10.15 -33.23 -10.88
#